data_da49878033951e7d93513e22146227df
#
_entry.id   da49878033951e7d93513e22146227df
#
_cell.length_a   1.000
_cell.length_b   1.000
_cell.length_c   1.000
_cell.angle_alpha   90.00
_cell.angle_beta   90.00
_cell.angle_gamma   90.00
#
_symmetry.space_group_name_H-M   'P 1'
#
loop_
_entity.id
_entity.type
_entity.pdbx_description
1 polymer ?
#
loop_
_entity_poly.entity_id
_entity_poly.type
_entity_poly.pdbx_seq_one_letter_code
_entity_poly.pdbx_strand_id
1 'polypeptide(L)'
;MVTQLKALKIRTVMLTGDNENSARYVAAQTGLDDFKAGCSPEDKMNYIKNQEAQENKVAMFGDGVNDSLALRSAFAGIAMGGIGSDVAIESADAVIVHDNLDAVALAISGILNAVWGALFHNCGSVLVVISAFLLLFYKGRD
;
A
#
# COMPACT_ATOMS: atom_id res chain seq x y z
N MET A 1 -2.81 -5.00 -11.95
CA MET A 1 -2.17 -3.85 -11.27
C MET A 1 -1.11 -3.15 -12.13
N VAL A 2 0.06 -3.74 -12.44
CA VAL A 2 1.16 -3.02 -13.16
C VAL A 2 0.68 -2.38 -14.47
N THR A 3 -0.10 -3.08 -15.27
CA THR A 3 -0.68 -2.54 -16.51
C THR A 3 -1.58 -1.32 -16.28
N GLN A 4 -2.33 -1.30 -15.19
CA GLN A 4 -3.20 -0.17 -14.83
C GLN A 4 -2.36 1.03 -14.37
N LEU A 5 -1.29 0.81 -13.59
CA LEU A 5 -0.36 1.86 -13.18
C LEU A 5 0.35 2.49 -14.39
N LYS A 6 0.76 1.66 -15.37
CA LYS A 6 1.31 2.14 -16.63
C LYS A 6 0.34 3.02 -17.43
N ALA A 7 -0.94 2.62 -17.48
CA ALA A 7 -1.97 3.43 -18.14
C ALA A 7 -2.12 4.81 -17.49
N LEU A 8 -1.85 4.91 -16.19
CA LEU A 8 -1.83 6.16 -15.42
C LEU A 8 -0.49 6.90 -15.51
N LYS A 9 0.46 6.42 -16.32
CA LYS A 9 1.83 6.96 -16.44
C LYS A 9 2.62 6.93 -15.13
N ILE A 10 2.32 5.99 -14.24
CA ILE A 10 3.03 5.78 -12.99
C ILE A 10 4.16 4.80 -13.27
N ARG A 11 5.40 5.22 -13.01
CA ARG A 11 6.59 4.38 -13.13
C ARG A 11 6.63 3.38 -11.99
N THR A 12 6.91 2.12 -12.32
CA THR A 12 6.97 1.01 -11.37
C THR A 12 8.40 0.48 -11.26
N VAL A 13 8.93 0.44 -10.03
CA VAL A 13 10.30 0.00 -9.75
C VAL A 13 10.29 -1.02 -8.61
N MET A 14 10.99 -2.12 -8.78
CA MET A 14 11.20 -3.11 -7.74
C MET A 14 12.53 -2.86 -7.03
N LEU A 15 12.51 -2.77 -5.70
CA LEU A 15 13.69 -2.71 -4.84
C LEU A 15 13.78 -4.03 -4.05
N THR A 16 14.77 -4.86 -4.33
CA THR A 16 14.88 -6.18 -3.71
C THR A 16 16.29 -6.46 -3.19
N GLY A 17 16.38 -7.21 -2.09
CA GLY A 17 17.62 -7.76 -1.58
C GLY A 17 18.14 -8.96 -2.38
N ASP A 18 17.35 -9.52 -3.29
CA ASP A 18 17.72 -10.64 -4.12
C ASP A 18 18.83 -10.29 -5.12
N ASN A 19 19.43 -11.34 -5.69
CA ASN A 19 20.44 -11.18 -6.74
C ASN A 19 19.83 -10.66 -8.05
N GLU A 20 20.67 -10.12 -8.90
CA GLU A 20 20.27 -9.47 -10.15
C GLU A 20 19.52 -10.40 -11.11
N ASN A 21 19.89 -11.69 -11.19
CA ASN A 21 19.23 -12.64 -12.08
C ASN A 21 17.78 -12.89 -11.67
N SER A 22 17.55 -13.09 -10.37
CA SER A 22 16.21 -13.26 -9.81
C SER A 22 15.36 -12.01 -10.01
N ALA A 23 15.92 -10.84 -9.69
CA ALA A 23 15.25 -9.56 -9.85
C ALA A 23 14.85 -9.30 -11.31
N ARG A 24 15.76 -9.53 -12.24
CA ARG A 24 15.51 -9.38 -13.69
C ARG A 24 14.40 -10.31 -14.18
N TYR A 25 14.41 -11.56 -13.73
CA TYR A 25 13.36 -12.51 -14.10
C TYR A 25 11.98 -12.05 -13.61
N VAL A 26 11.88 -11.68 -12.33
CA VAL A 26 10.62 -11.20 -11.75
C VAL A 26 10.14 -9.93 -12.43
N ALA A 27 11.01 -8.96 -12.65
CA ALA A 27 10.66 -7.71 -13.32
C ALA A 27 10.12 -7.96 -14.74
N ALA A 28 10.73 -8.88 -15.49
CA ALA A 28 10.27 -9.26 -16.83
C ALA A 28 8.90 -9.94 -16.80
N GLN A 29 8.65 -10.83 -15.84
CA GLN A 29 7.37 -11.54 -15.70
C GLN A 29 6.23 -10.63 -15.27
N THR A 30 6.53 -9.67 -14.39
CA THR A 30 5.52 -8.74 -13.85
C THR A 30 5.32 -7.50 -14.72
N GLY A 31 6.22 -7.28 -15.67
CA GLY A 31 6.17 -6.13 -16.56
C GLY A 31 6.53 -4.80 -15.88
N LEU A 32 7.33 -4.82 -14.82
CA LEU A 32 7.82 -3.60 -14.16
C LEU A 32 8.71 -2.78 -15.11
N ASP A 33 8.79 -1.48 -14.86
CA ASP A 33 9.59 -0.57 -15.72
C ASP A 33 11.07 -0.64 -15.38
N ASP A 34 11.41 -0.95 -14.12
CA ASP A 34 12.80 -0.99 -13.66
C ASP A 34 12.93 -1.87 -12.41
N PHE A 35 14.16 -2.22 -12.03
CA PHE A 35 14.45 -2.90 -10.78
C PHE A 35 15.84 -2.51 -10.24
N LYS A 36 16.01 -2.66 -8.92
CA LYS A 36 17.31 -2.64 -8.24
C LYS A 36 17.45 -3.87 -7.38
N ALA A 37 18.51 -4.63 -7.60
CA ALA A 37 18.84 -5.87 -6.91
C ALA A 37 19.88 -5.62 -5.81
N GLY A 38 20.00 -6.55 -4.86
CA GLY A 38 21.01 -6.51 -3.80
C GLY A 38 20.85 -5.33 -2.84
N CYS A 39 19.65 -4.76 -2.72
CA CYS A 39 19.40 -3.61 -1.87
C CYS A 39 19.33 -4.01 -0.39
N SER A 40 20.13 -3.38 0.44
CA SER A 40 19.91 -3.34 1.89
C SER A 40 18.67 -2.48 2.23
N PRO A 41 18.13 -2.55 3.46
CA PRO A 41 17.07 -1.65 3.90
C PRO A 41 17.44 -0.15 3.76
N GLU A 42 18.70 0.18 4.01
CA GLU A 42 19.22 1.54 3.85
C GLU A 42 19.30 1.96 2.38
N ASP A 43 19.66 1.07 1.47
CA ASP A 43 19.70 1.35 0.04
C ASP A 43 18.30 1.65 -0.50
N LYS A 44 17.29 0.91 -0.04
CA LYS A 44 15.89 1.15 -0.39
C LYS A 44 15.43 2.54 0.08
N MET A 45 15.72 2.87 1.34
CA MET A 45 15.42 4.20 1.90
C MET A 45 16.12 5.31 1.10
N ASN A 46 17.41 5.16 0.81
CA ASN A 46 18.18 6.15 0.08
C ASN A 46 17.68 6.33 -1.36
N TYR A 47 17.24 5.25 -2.00
CA TYR A 47 16.62 5.33 -3.32
C TYR A 47 15.35 6.20 -3.28
N ILE A 48 14.47 5.99 -2.31
CA ILE A 48 13.24 6.75 -2.14
C ILE A 48 13.55 8.22 -1.90
N LYS A 49 14.42 8.54 -0.94
CA LYS A 49 14.84 9.91 -0.65
C LYS A 49 15.41 10.64 -1.88
N ASN A 50 16.19 9.92 -2.69
CA ASN A 50 16.74 10.49 -3.93
C ASN A 50 15.66 10.76 -4.97
N GLN A 51 14.62 9.95 -5.05
CA GLN A 51 13.49 10.21 -5.95
C GLN A 51 12.68 11.41 -5.47
N GLU A 52 12.42 11.51 -4.18
CA GLU A 52 11.66 12.63 -3.61
C GLU A 52 12.42 13.95 -3.67
N ALA A 53 13.74 13.93 -3.55
CA ALA A 53 14.58 15.10 -3.77
C ALA A 53 14.52 15.61 -5.22
N GLN A 54 14.08 14.78 -6.16
CA GLN A 54 13.79 15.13 -7.56
C GLN A 54 12.31 15.50 -7.78
N GLU A 55 11.58 15.78 -6.70
CA GLU A 55 10.15 16.12 -6.70
C GLU A 55 9.21 14.96 -7.17
N ASN A 56 9.73 13.73 -7.27
CA ASN A 56 8.92 12.56 -7.56
C ASN A 56 8.22 12.09 -6.29
N LYS A 57 6.89 12.02 -6.27
CA LYS A 57 6.14 11.42 -5.17
C LYS A 57 6.22 9.91 -5.27
N VAL A 58 6.73 9.27 -4.22
CA VAL A 58 6.94 7.82 -4.17
C VAL A 58 5.90 7.15 -3.30
N ALA A 59 5.18 6.17 -3.83
CA ALA A 59 4.42 5.21 -3.05
C ALA A 59 5.25 3.93 -2.88
N MET A 60 5.57 3.58 -1.63
CA MET A 60 6.33 2.37 -1.30
C MET A 60 5.38 1.27 -0.82
N PHE A 61 5.54 0.09 -1.38
CA PHE A 61 4.86 -1.13 -0.95
C PHE A 61 5.89 -2.09 -0.36
N GLY A 62 5.64 -2.62 0.82
CA GLY A 62 6.55 -3.55 1.50
C GLY A 62 5.85 -4.38 2.57
N ASP A 63 6.54 -5.40 3.10
CA ASP A 63 6.04 -6.28 4.16
C ASP A 63 6.13 -5.66 5.57
N GLY A 64 6.77 -4.50 5.70
CA GLY A 64 6.94 -3.77 6.94
C GLY A 64 8.07 -4.25 7.84
N VAL A 65 8.60 -5.46 7.66
CA VAL A 65 9.67 -5.99 8.53
C VAL A 65 11.02 -5.46 8.06
N ASN A 66 11.37 -5.73 6.82
CA ASN A 66 12.64 -5.30 6.22
C ASN A 66 12.55 -3.94 5.52
N ASP A 67 11.35 -3.46 5.30
CA ASP A 67 11.05 -2.26 4.52
C ASP A 67 10.60 -1.07 5.38
N SER A 68 10.61 -1.19 6.71
CA SER A 68 10.12 -0.16 7.64
C SER A 68 10.76 1.21 7.43
N LEU A 69 12.08 1.27 7.20
CA LEU A 69 12.78 2.52 6.90
C LEU A 69 12.37 3.13 5.56
N ALA A 70 12.19 2.28 4.55
CA ALA A 70 11.76 2.68 3.23
C ALA A 70 10.30 3.17 3.24
N LEU A 71 9.40 2.45 3.92
CA LEU A 71 7.99 2.82 4.09
C LEU A 71 7.86 4.19 4.76
N ARG A 72 8.57 4.43 5.86
CA ARG A 72 8.56 5.72 6.58
C ARG A 72 9.14 6.89 5.76
N SER A 73 10.00 6.59 4.80
CA SER A 73 10.67 7.62 4.00
C SER A 73 9.92 7.98 2.74
N ALA A 74 8.91 7.23 2.35
CA ALA A 74 8.12 7.44 1.16
C ALA A 74 7.03 8.50 1.40
N PHE A 75 6.60 9.18 0.33
CA PHE A 75 5.43 10.07 0.35
C PHE A 75 4.15 9.33 0.80
N ALA A 76 4.05 8.06 0.43
CA ALA A 76 3.00 7.15 0.91
C ALA A 76 3.61 5.76 1.15
N GLY A 77 3.70 5.34 2.39
CA GLY A 77 4.11 4.00 2.82
C GLY A 77 2.91 3.08 2.96
N ILE A 78 2.89 1.97 2.24
CA ILE A 78 1.78 1.01 2.23
C ILE A 78 2.34 -0.36 2.61
N ALA A 79 1.99 -0.83 3.80
CA ALA A 79 2.39 -2.15 4.25
C ALA A 79 1.44 -3.22 3.70
N MET A 80 2.02 -4.31 3.24
CA MET A 80 1.32 -5.50 2.77
C MET A 80 1.64 -6.65 3.70
N GLY A 81 0.64 -7.39 4.11
CA GLY A 81 0.85 -8.56 4.96
C GLY A 81 -0.30 -8.78 5.92
N GLY A 82 -0.49 -10.04 6.31
CA GLY A 82 -1.57 -10.45 7.20
C GLY A 82 -1.55 -9.72 8.55
N ILE A 83 -2.68 -9.73 9.20
CA ILE A 83 -2.91 -9.19 10.55
C ILE A 83 -1.82 -9.74 11.50
N GLY A 84 -0.90 -8.89 11.97
CA GLY A 84 0.02 -9.27 13.02
C GLY A 84 1.44 -8.71 13.00
N SER A 85 1.81 -7.88 12.04
CA SER A 85 3.09 -7.17 12.12
C SER A 85 2.88 -5.79 12.71
N ASP A 86 3.06 -5.66 14.02
CA ASP A 86 3.01 -4.35 14.72
C ASP A 86 3.99 -3.36 14.08
N VAL A 87 5.13 -3.86 13.58
CA VAL A 87 6.16 -3.06 12.89
C VAL A 87 5.63 -2.50 11.56
N ALA A 88 4.83 -3.26 10.82
CA ALA A 88 4.23 -2.80 9.57
C ALA A 88 3.22 -1.67 9.84
N ILE A 89 2.39 -1.84 10.88
CA ILE A 89 1.38 -0.86 11.29
C ILE A 89 2.04 0.46 11.74
N GLU A 90 3.14 0.38 12.49
CA GLU A 90 3.87 1.56 12.96
C GLU A 90 4.68 2.27 11.87
N SER A 91 4.98 1.58 10.77
CA SER A 91 5.91 2.07 9.75
C SER A 91 5.23 2.56 8.47
N ALA A 92 3.95 2.30 8.30
CA ALA A 92 3.20 2.60 7.09
C ALA A 92 2.05 3.59 7.34
N ASP A 93 1.73 4.38 6.32
CA ASP A 93 0.56 5.27 6.33
C ASP A 93 -0.74 4.48 6.12
N ALA A 94 -0.65 3.34 5.45
CA ALA A 94 -1.78 2.42 5.22
C ALA A 94 -1.33 0.97 5.27
N VAL A 95 -2.23 0.08 5.70
CA VAL A 95 -2.00 -1.37 5.74
C VAL A 95 -3.06 -2.08 4.90
N ILE A 96 -2.60 -2.94 3.99
CA ILE A 96 -3.48 -3.78 3.18
C ILE A 96 -3.56 -5.15 3.86
N VAL A 97 -4.71 -5.45 4.44
CA VAL A 97 -4.95 -6.68 5.20
C VAL A 97 -5.16 -7.91 4.29
N HIS A 98 -5.58 -7.70 3.05
CA HIS A 98 -5.75 -8.74 2.03
C HIS A 98 -4.93 -8.38 0.81
N ASP A 99 -4.30 -9.36 0.17
CA ASP A 99 -3.43 -9.20 -1.00
C ASP A 99 -4.14 -8.67 -2.26
N ASN A 100 -5.14 -7.83 -2.08
CA ASN A 100 -5.89 -7.22 -3.18
C ASN A 100 -5.27 -5.88 -3.59
N LEU A 101 -4.20 -5.95 -4.36
CA LEU A 101 -3.51 -4.79 -4.94
C LEU A 101 -4.36 -4.00 -5.96
N ASP A 102 -5.46 -4.58 -6.45
CA ASP A 102 -6.35 -3.88 -7.37
C ASP A 102 -7.11 -2.74 -6.69
N ALA A 103 -7.41 -2.87 -5.39
CA ALA A 103 -8.01 -1.79 -4.59
C ALA A 103 -7.09 -0.57 -4.48
N VAL A 104 -5.78 -0.80 -4.42
CA VAL A 104 -4.77 0.27 -4.36
C VAL A 104 -4.66 1.01 -5.70
N ALA A 105 -4.66 0.27 -6.81
CA ALA A 105 -4.66 0.88 -8.14
C ALA A 105 -5.92 1.75 -8.33
N LEU A 106 -7.06 1.34 -7.80
CA LEU A 106 -8.29 2.12 -7.79
C LEU A 106 -8.19 3.41 -6.95
N ALA A 107 -7.57 3.32 -5.77
CA ALA A 107 -7.34 4.47 -4.90
C ALA A 107 -6.39 5.50 -5.54
N ILE A 108 -5.29 5.02 -6.13
CA ILE A 108 -4.30 5.87 -6.81
C ILE A 108 -4.89 6.50 -8.08
N SER A 109 -5.81 5.83 -8.78
CA SER A 109 -6.45 6.36 -9.98
C SER A 109 -7.40 7.55 -9.71
N GLY A 110 -7.62 7.90 -8.43
CA GLY A 110 -8.51 9.00 -8.05
C GLY A 110 -10.00 8.70 -8.24
N ILE A 111 -10.37 7.47 -8.61
CA ILE A 111 -11.78 7.03 -8.70
C ILE A 111 -12.41 7.03 -7.30
N LEU A 112 -11.61 6.71 -6.28
CA LEU A 112 -11.94 6.98 -4.88
C LEU A 112 -11.42 8.38 -4.51
N ASN A 113 -12.10 9.43 -4.91
CA ASN A 113 -11.75 10.74 -4.37
C ASN A 113 -12.07 10.79 -2.87
N ALA A 114 -11.43 11.72 -2.14
CA ALA A 114 -11.57 11.81 -0.69
C ALA A 114 -13.03 11.91 -0.21
N VAL A 115 -13.93 12.44 -1.05
CA VAL A 115 -15.35 12.57 -0.77
C VAL A 115 -16.06 11.23 -0.75
N TRP A 116 -15.78 10.36 -1.75
CA TRP A 116 -16.34 9.01 -1.79
C TRP A 116 -15.74 8.11 -0.73
N GLY A 117 -14.44 8.23 -0.44
CA GLY A 117 -13.79 7.52 0.67
C GLY A 117 -14.40 7.87 2.02
N ALA A 118 -14.64 9.16 2.30
CA ALA A 118 -15.30 9.62 3.51
C ALA A 118 -16.78 9.19 3.58
N LEU A 119 -17.48 9.16 2.45
CA LEU A 119 -18.87 8.70 2.38
C LEU A 119 -19.00 7.21 2.67
N PHE A 120 -18.13 6.38 2.09
CA PHE A 120 -18.09 4.94 2.37
C PHE A 120 -17.68 4.63 3.81
N HIS A 121 -16.71 5.35 4.37
CA HIS A 121 -16.33 5.21 5.78
C HIS A 121 -17.48 5.60 6.71
N ASN A 122 -18.16 6.71 6.46
CA ASN A 122 -19.29 7.15 7.26
C ASN A 122 -20.51 6.24 7.09
N CYS A 123 -20.81 5.71 5.90
CA CYS A 123 -21.86 4.72 5.68
C CYS A 123 -21.60 3.43 6.47
N GLY A 124 -20.35 2.95 6.51
CA GLY A 124 -19.98 1.80 7.33
C GLY A 124 -20.21 2.03 8.81
N SER A 125 -19.82 3.19 9.33
CA SER A 125 -20.02 3.55 10.74
C SER A 125 -21.51 3.72 11.09
N VAL A 126 -22.31 4.33 10.22
CA VAL A 126 -23.76 4.47 10.40
C VAL A 126 -24.46 3.10 10.40
N LEU A 127 -24.05 2.19 9.53
CA LEU A 127 -24.59 0.81 9.48
C LEU A 127 -24.29 0.03 10.76
N VAL A 128 -23.09 0.19 11.33
CA VAL A 128 -22.70 -0.43 12.60
C VAL A 128 -23.53 0.16 13.76
N VAL A 129 -23.74 1.47 13.79
CA VAL A 129 -24.56 2.11 14.82
C VAL A 129 -26.02 1.68 14.71
N ILE A 130 -26.59 1.63 13.51
CA ILE A 130 -27.98 1.18 13.29
C ILE A 130 -28.13 -0.31 13.69
N SER A 131 -27.21 -1.17 13.34
CA SER A 131 -27.26 -2.58 13.72
C SER A 131 -27.11 -2.79 15.23
N ALA A 132 -26.26 -2.01 15.90
CA ALA A 132 -26.13 -2.03 17.36
C ALA A 132 -27.42 -1.53 18.04
N PHE A 133 -28.05 -0.48 17.49
CA PHE A 133 -29.31 0.06 17.99
C PHE A 133 -30.46 -0.95 17.82
N LEU A 134 -30.57 -1.62 16.66
CA LEU A 134 -31.55 -2.66 16.42
C LEU A 134 -31.39 -3.86 17.36
N LEU A 135 -30.14 -4.26 17.68
CA LEU A 135 -29.85 -5.31 18.65
C LEU A 135 -30.27 -4.94 20.08
N LEU A 136 -30.12 -3.67 20.47
CA LEU A 136 -30.58 -3.16 21.77
C LEU A 136 -32.11 -3.21 21.90
N PHE A 137 -32.84 -2.86 20.82
CA PHE A 137 -34.30 -2.93 20.80
C PHE A 137 -34.83 -4.37 20.75
N TYR A 138 -34.10 -5.29 20.11
CA TYR A 138 -34.48 -6.70 20.02
C TYR A 138 -34.35 -7.42 21.38
N LYS A 139 -33.33 -7.04 22.19
CA LYS A 139 -33.08 -7.64 23.52
C LYS A 139 -34.06 -7.16 24.62
N GLY A 140 -34.86 -6.15 24.36
CA GLY A 140 -35.81 -5.58 25.33
C GLY A 140 -37.26 -6.11 25.18
N ARG A 141 -37.44 -7.26 24.52
CA ARG A 141 -38.78 -7.79 24.21
C ARG A 141 -39.06 -9.17 24.79
N ASP A 142 -38.27 -9.60 25.79
CA ASP A 142 -38.53 -10.78 26.61
C ASP A 142 -38.96 -10.38 28.04
#